data_0a4113589a8cc0723bb5a6c942e31e14
#
_entry.id   0a4113589a8cc0723bb5a6c942e31e14
#
_cell.length_a   1.000
_cell.length_b   1.000
_cell.length_c   1.000
_cell.angle_alpha   90.00
_cell.angle_beta   90.00
_cell.angle_gamma   90.00
#
_symmetry.space_group_name_H-M   'P 1'
#
loop_
_entity.id
_entity.type
_entity.pdbx_description
1 polymer ?
#
loop_
_entity_poly.entity_id
_entity_poly.type
_entity_poly.pdbx_seq_one_letter_code
_entity_poly.pdbx_strand_id
1 'polypeptide(L)'
;SIPYLIPGAANLLDSIGHNFLDSLTAKGLNPNKVVVTSVLRTKDDVKRLRRRNGNASLNSAHFYGTTFDVSWKRFQKVEDEDGRPLQDVSSDTLKLVLSEVLRDLKQADKCYIKYELKQGCFHITTRVKELKGES
;
A
#
# COMPACT_ATOMS: atom_id res chain seq x y z
N SER A 1 13.84 -1.02 -2.75
CA SER A 1 12.83 0.03 -2.75
C SER A 1 12.48 0.44 -4.16
N ILE A 2 11.37 1.09 -4.29
CA ILE A 2 10.85 1.51 -5.59
C ILE A 2 11.24 2.98 -5.79
N PRO A 3 12.06 3.27 -6.81
CA PRO A 3 12.65 4.60 -6.92
C PRO A 3 11.67 5.73 -7.24
N TYR A 4 10.48 5.41 -7.69
CA TYR A 4 9.53 6.45 -8.07
C TYR A 4 8.63 6.89 -6.92
N LEU A 5 8.69 6.23 -5.78
CA LEU A 5 7.84 6.60 -4.66
C LEU A 5 8.43 7.77 -3.90
N ILE A 6 7.58 8.73 -3.54
CA ILE A 6 8.00 9.76 -2.60
C ILE A 6 8.19 9.14 -1.23
N PRO A 7 8.97 9.80 -0.33
CA PRO A 7 9.28 9.18 0.97
C PRO A 7 8.07 8.72 1.77
N GLY A 8 6.99 9.51 1.77
CA GLY A 8 5.80 9.10 2.50
C GLY A 8 5.18 7.83 1.95
N ALA A 9 5.17 7.68 0.62
CA ALA A 9 4.63 6.49 -0.01
C ALA A 9 5.53 5.29 0.22
N ALA A 10 6.83 5.49 0.19
CA ALA A 10 7.77 4.41 0.48
C ALA A 10 7.60 3.90 1.91
N ASN A 11 7.43 4.83 2.84
CA ASN A 11 7.19 4.46 4.24
C ASN A 11 5.88 3.71 4.39
N LEU A 12 4.84 4.14 3.68
CA LEU A 12 3.56 3.45 3.73
C LEU A 12 3.69 2.04 3.17
N LEU A 13 4.38 1.87 2.06
CA LEU A 13 4.57 0.55 1.47
C LEU A 13 5.36 -0.35 2.41
N ASP A 14 6.40 0.18 3.05
CA ASP A 14 7.15 -0.57 4.05
C ASP A 14 6.26 -0.99 5.22
N SER A 15 5.40 -0.09 5.68
CA SER A 15 4.46 -0.41 6.75
C SER A 15 3.48 -1.51 6.33
N ILE A 16 2.99 -1.45 5.10
CA ILE A 16 2.09 -2.48 4.60
C ILE A 16 2.79 -3.83 4.62
N GLY A 17 4.00 -3.89 4.07
CA GLY A 17 4.75 -5.14 4.02
C GLY A 17 5.07 -5.70 5.39
N HIS A 18 5.51 -4.83 6.28
CA HIS A 18 5.88 -5.22 7.63
C HIS A 18 4.66 -5.70 8.43
N ASN A 19 3.59 -4.93 8.38
CA ASN A 19 2.37 -5.30 9.10
C ASN A 19 1.76 -6.57 8.53
N PHE A 20 1.89 -6.77 7.23
CA PHE A 20 1.40 -7.99 6.59
C PHE A 20 2.17 -9.21 7.12
N LEU A 21 3.49 -9.12 7.18
CA LEU A 21 4.31 -10.21 7.72
C LEU A 21 3.99 -10.47 9.19
N ASP A 22 3.84 -9.41 9.97
CA ASP A 22 3.50 -9.55 11.39
C ASP A 22 2.16 -10.24 11.57
N SER A 23 1.17 -9.87 10.76
CA SER A 23 -0.16 -10.47 10.83
C SER A 23 -0.14 -11.93 10.44
N LEU A 24 0.63 -12.27 9.40
CA LEU A 24 0.77 -13.67 9.01
C LEU A 24 1.41 -14.49 10.12
N THR A 25 2.46 -13.96 10.72
CA THR A 25 3.14 -14.63 11.82
C THR A 25 2.20 -14.83 13.00
N ALA A 26 1.43 -13.82 13.35
CA ALA A 26 0.49 -13.91 14.46
C ALA A 26 -0.58 -14.96 14.23
N LYS A 27 -0.93 -15.21 12.98
CA LYS A 27 -1.94 -16.21 12.62
C LYS A 27 -1.34 -17.60 12.37
N GLY A 28 -0.04 -17.73 12.52
CA GLY A 28 0.63 -19.02 12.28
C GLY A 28 0.75 -19.36 10.81
N LEU A 29 0.68 -18.37 9.95
CA LEU A 29 0.77 -18.56 8.51
C LEU A 29 2.18 -18.27 8.03
N ASN A 30 2.60 -18.95 6.98
CA ASN A 30 3.93 -18.76 6.45
C ASN A 30 4.08 -17.38 5.81
N PRO A 31 5.29 -16.81 5.83
CA PRO A 31 5.48 -15.44 5.36
C PRO A 31 5.31 -15.31 3.85
N ASN A 32 4.73 -14.20 3.45
CA ASN A 32 4.58 -13.82 2.06
C ASN A 32 4.79 -12.31 1.96
N LYS A 33 5.20 -11.87 0.79
CA LYS A 33 5.38 -10.46 0.50
C LYS A 33 4.33 -9.99 -0.48
N VAL A 34 3.93 -8.74 -0.34
CA VAL A 34 3.00 -8.13 -1.28
C VAL A 34 3.72 -7.86 -2.61
N VAL A 35 2.94 -7.83 -3.68
CA VAL A 35 3.45 -7.56 -5.02
C VAL A 35 2.86 -6.25 -5.50
N VAL A 36 3.72 -5.27 -5.75
CA VAL A 36 3.32 -3.98 -6.29
C VAL A 36 3.27 -4.13 -7.80
N THR A 37 2.11 -3.87 -8.39
CA THR A 37 1.92 -4.06 -9.82
C THR A 37 2.05 -2.78 -10.62
N SER A 38 1.84 -1.63 -10.00
CA SER A 38 2.06 -0.37 -10.68
C SER A 38 2.26 0.75 -9.67
N VAL A 39 2.90 1.81 -10.15
CA VAL A 39 3.10 3.03 -9.37
C VAL A 39 2.66 4.18 -10.25
N LEU A 40 1.71 4.96 -9.73
CA LEU A 40 1.20 6.13 -10.44
C LEU A 40 1.65 7.36 -9.69
N ARG A 41 2.80 7.84 -10.04
CA ARG A 41 3.30 9.07 -9.46
C ARG A 41 4.04 9.85 -10.52
N THR A 42 3.44 10.89 -10.94
CA THR A 42 4.10 11.84 -11.82
C THR A 42 3.68 13.22 -11.40
N LYS A 43 4.43 14.22 -11.85
CA LYS A 43 4.03 15.59 -11.65
C LYS A 43 2.67 15.85 -12.27
N ASP A 44 2.40 15.19 -13.37
CA ASP A 44 1.13 15.37 -14.07
C ASP A 44 -0.04 14.84 -13.23
N ASP A 45 0.17 13.73 -12.52
CA ASP A 45 -0.87 13.19 -11.66
C ASP A 45 -1.21 14.18 -10.55
N VAL A 46 -0.21 14.78 -9.94
CA VAL A 46 -0.41 15.78 -8.90
C VAL A 46 -1.15 16.99 -9.46
N LYS A 47 -0.74 17.45 -10.64
CA LYS A 47 -1.40 18.59 -11.27
C LYS A 47 -2.85 18.29 -11.58
N ARG A 48 -3.16 17.09 -12.05
CA ARG A 48 -4.54 16.71 -12.34
C ARG A 48 -5.39 16.70 -11.09
N LEU A 49 -4.84 16.18 -10.01
CA LEU A 49 -5.56 16.16 -8.73
C LEU A 49 -5.85 17.57 -8.27
N ARG A 50 -4.88 18.46 -8.37
CA ARG A 50 -5.09 19.84 -7.97
C ARG A 50 -6.17 20.52 -8.80
N ARG A 51 -6.16 20.30 -10.10
CA ARG A 51 -7.18 20.90 -10.97
C ARG A 51 -8.55 20.35 -10.68
N ARG A 52 -8.63 19.03 -10.45
CA ARG A 52 -9.92 18.41 -10.16
C ARG A 52 -10.53 18.91 -8.87
N ASN A 53 -9.69 19.13 -7.88
CA ASN A 53 -10.16 19.55 -6.57
C ASN A 53 -10.19 21.08 -6.42
N GLY A 54 -9.85 21.79 -7.46
CA GLY A 54 -9.80 23.24 -7.42
C GLY A 54 -8.74 23.71 -6.44
N ASN A 55 -9.05 24.78 -5.73
CA ASN A 55 -8.08 25.34 -4.80
C ASN A 55 -7.97 24.57 -3.51
N ALA A 56 -8.86 23.64 -3.27
CA ALA A 56 -8.88 22.95 -1.99
C ALA A 56 -7.59 22.18 -1.76
N SER A 57 -7.03 21.59 -2.81
CA SER A 57 -5.83 20.79 -2.66
C SER A 57 -4.61 21.60 -2.28
N LEU A 58 -4.59 22.88 -2.63
CA LEU A 58 -3.45 23.73 -2.33
C LEU A 58 -3.43 24.18 -0.87
N ASN A 59 -4.60 24.28 -0.26
CA ASN A 59 -4.72 24.78 1.09
C ASN A 59 -5.10 23.70 2.09
N SER A 60 -5.18 22.47 1.64
CA SER A 60 -5.56 21.37 2.50
C SER A 60 -4.38 20.96 3.37
N ALA A 61 -4.65 20.50 4.57
CA ALA A 61 -3.62 19.90 5.42
C ALA A 61 -3.15 18.57 4.89
N HIS A 62 -3.85 18.05 3.88
CA HIS A 62 -3.50 16.80 3.25
C HIS A 62 -3.52 16.98 1.74
N PHE A 63 -2.62 16.33 1.07
CA PHE A 63 -2.72 16.22 -0.37
C PHE A 63 -2.29 14.83 -0.77
N TYR A 64 -2.65 14.46 -2.00
CA TYR A 64 -2.42 13.11 -2.45
C TYR A 64 -0.99 12.92 -2.89
N GLY A 65 -0.36 11.92 -2.35
CA GLY A 65 0.98 11.57 -2.78
C GLY A 65 0.92 10.53 -3.87
N THR A 66 1.92 9.67 -3.84
CA THR A 66 2.02 8.59 -4.81
C THR A 66 0.88 7.59 -4.61
N THR A 67 0.36 7.12 -5.73
CA THR A 67 -0.59 6.02 -5.75
C THR A 67 0.11 4.79 -6.26
N PHE A 68 -0.15 3.65 -5.65
CA PHE A 68 0.39 2.40 -6.13
C PHE A 68 -0.64 1.29 -5.98
N ASP A 69 -0.48 0.27 -6.81
CA ASP A 69 -1.39 -0.88 -6.80
C ASP A 69 -0.68 -2.07 -6.21
N VAL A 70 -1.37 -2.78 -5.32
CA VAL A 70 -0.88 -3.99 -4.68
C VAL A 70 -1.83 -5.11 -5.06
N SER A 71 -1.29 -6.18 -5.62
CA SER A 71 -2.11 -7.30 -6.05
C SER A 71 -2.74 -8.02 -4.87
N TRP A 72 -3.99 -8.47 -5.04
CA TRP A 72 -4.60 -9.40 -4.08
C TRP A 72 -4.69 -10.82 -4.63
N LYS A 73 -4.13 -11.02 -5.82
CA LYS A 73 -4.11 -12.34 -6.46
C LYS A 73 -2.75 -12.98 -6.40
N ARG A 74 -1.71 -12.16 -6.40
CA ARG A 74 -0.34 -12.64 -6.46
C ARG A 74 0.42 -12.16 -5.24
N PHE A 75 1.13 -13.08 -4.63
CA PHE A 75 1.98 -12.82 -3.48
C PHE A 75 3.28 -13.55 -3.69
N GLN A 76 4.33 -13.06 -3.07
CA GLN A 76 5.62 -13.71 -3.19
C GLN A 76 5.90 -14.46 -1.90
N LYS A 77 5.95 -15.79 -2.02
CA LYS A 77 6.27 -16.64 -0.89
C LYS A 77 7.72 -16.37 -0.45
N VAL A 78 7.92 -16.23 0.84
CA VAL A 78 9.25 -16.08 1.40
C VAL A 78 9.81 -17.46 1.66
N GLU A 79 10.97 -17.77 1.05
CA GLU A 79 11.58 -19.08 1.20
C GLU A 79 12.26 -19.20 2.56
N ASP A 80 12.29 -20.42 3.07
CA ASP A 80 13.03 -20.72 4.27
C ASP A 80 14.54 -20.65 4.00
N GLU A 81 15.29 -20.00 4.88
CA GLU A 81 16.74 -19.85 4.68
C GLU A 81 17.45 -21.18 4.63
N ASP A 82 16.94 -22.16 5.35
CA ASP A 82 17.55 -23.49 5.39
C ASP A 82 17.04 -24.41 4.27
N GLY A 83 16.23 -23.88 3.38
CA GLY A 83 15.72 -24.66 2.26
C GLY A 83 14.61 -25.63 2.61
N ARG A 84 14.00 -25.49 3.77
CA ARG A 84 12.89 -26.35 4.14
C ARG A 84 11.67 -26.01 3.34
N PRO A 85 10.89 -27.01 2.91
CA PRO A 85 9.64 -26.70 2.23
C PRO A 85 8.67 -26.05 3.21
N LEU A 86 8.06 -24.94 2.76
CA LEU A 86 7.04 -24.26 3.54
C LEU A 86 5.69 -24.53 2.93
N GLN A 87 4.68 -24.62 3.78
CA GLN A 87 3.33 -24.84 3.33
C GLN A 87 2.81 -23.57 2.64
N ASP A 88 2.16 -23.76 1.50
CA ASP A 88 1.58 -22.62 0.78
C ASP A 88 0.37 -22.09 1.53
N VAL A 89 0.19 -20.77 1.45
CA VAL A 89 -0.98 -20.09 1.96
C VAL A 89 -1.81 -19.67 0.76
N SER A 90 -3.11 -19.96 0.79
CA SER A 90 -3.95 -19.63 -0.34
C SER A 90 -4.03 -18.13 -0.57
N SER A 91 -4.20 -17.72 -1.82
CA SER A 91 -4.31 -16.31 -2.13
C SER A 91 -5.54 -15.68 -1.49
N ASP A 92 -6.61 -16.44 -1.32
CA ASP A 92 -7.81 -15.92 -0.63
C ASP A 92 -7.50 -15.57 0.82
N THR A 93 -6.76 -16.42 1.51
CA THR A 93 -6.35 -16.16 2.88
C THR A 93 -5.42 -14.95 2.94
N LEU A 94 -4.46 -14.89 2.03
CA LEU A 94 -3.53 -13.76 1.98
C LEU A 94 -4.25 -12.45 1.68
N LYS A 95 -5.23 -12.50 0.79
CA LYS A 95 -6.04 -11.32 0.49
C LYS A 95 -6.78 -10.83 1.73
N LEU A 96 -7.34 -11.74 2.50
CA LEU A 96 -8.04 -11.37 3.74
C LEU A 96 -7.11 -10.69 4.72
N VAL A 97 -5.92 -11.26 4.94
CA VAL A 97 -4.97 -10.68 5.87
C VAL A 97 -4.52 -9.31 5.39
N LEU A 98 -4.24 -9.18 4.10
CA LEU A 98 -3.85 -7.89 3.54
C LEU A 98 -4.97 -6.87 3.67
N SER A 99 -6.21 -7.29 3.46
CA SER A 99 -7.35 -6.39 3.62
C SER A 99 -7.44 -5.84 5.04
N GLU A 100 -7.18 -6.67 6.04
CA GLU A 100 -7.19 -6.23 7.43
C GLU A 100 -6.08 -5.20 7.70
N VAL A 101 -4.90 -5.46 7.18
CA VAL A 101 -3.77 -4.54 7.34
C VAL A 101 -4.10 -3.19 6.71
N LEU A 102 -4.65 -3.21 5.49
CA LEU A 102 -4.97 -1.98 4.79
C LEU A 102 -6.10 -1.22 5.48
N ARG A 103 -7.10 -1.94 5.99
CA ARG A 103 -8.17 -1.31 6.73
C ARG A 103 -7.64 -0.56 7.94
N ASP A 104 -6.72 -1.18 8.68
CA ASP A 104 -6.16 -0.54 9.85
C ASP A 104 -5.38 0.73 9.48
N LEU A 105 -4.63 0.67 8.39
CA LEU A 105 -3.89 1.85 7.94
C LEU A 105 -4.83 2.95 7.44
N LYS A 106 -5.90 2.57 6.79
CA LYS A 106 -6.90 3.54 6.35
C LYS A 106 -7.56 4.21 7.56
N GLN A 107 -7.90 3.44 8.58
CA GLN A 107 -8.50 3.98 9.79
C GLN A 107 -7.53 4.90 10.55
N ALA A 108 -6.24 4.66 10.40
CA ALA A 108 -5.22 5.53 10.99
C ALA A 108 -4.89 6.74 10.11
N ASP A 109 -5.67 6.97 9.06
CA ASP A 109 -5.49 8.11 8.15
C ASP A 109 -4.17 8.10 7.40
N LYS A 110 -3.64 6.92 7.13
CA LYS A 110 -2.37 6.81 6.41
C LYS A 110 -2.56 6.75 4.90
N CYS A 111 -3.72 6.33 4.45
CA CYS A 111 -3.94 6.14 3.01
C CYS A 111 -5.43 6.08 2.69
N TYR A 112 -5.71 6.18 1.39
CA TYR A 112 -7.01 5.85 0.82
C TYR A 112 -6.86 4.56 0.03
N ILE A 113 -7.91 3.77 -0.01
CA ILE A 113 -7.87 2.46 -0.65
C ILE A 113 -9.08 2.30 -1.54
N LYS A 114 -8.84 1.86 -2.77
CA LYS A 114 -9.90 1.56 -3.71
C LYS A 114 -9.67 0.17 -4.26
N TYR A 115 -10.75 -0.59 -4.40
CA TYR A 115 -10.69 -1.91 -4.98
C TYR A 115 -10.75 -1.81 -6.50
N GLU A 116 -9.83 -2.47 -7.17
CA GLU A 116 -9.85 -2.57 -8.63
C GLU A 116 -10.13 -4.01 -8.99
N LEU A 117 -11.39 -4.30 -9.22
CA LEU A 117 -11.83 -5.68 -9.40
C LEU A 117 -11.29 -6.30 -10.68
N LYS A 118 -11.23 -5.54 -11.76
CA LYS A 118 -10.78 -6.09 -13.02
C LYS A 118 -9.32 -6.53 -12.97
N GLN A 119 -8.49 -5.74 -12.32
CA GLN A 119 -7.07 -6.05 -12.23
C GLN A 119 -6.72 -6.87 -11.01
N GLY A 120 -7.64 -7.01 -10.08
CA GLY A 120 -7.40 -7.77 -8.88
C GLY A 120 -6.36 -7.14 -7.97
N CYS A 121 -6.50 -5.84 -7.72
CA CYS A 121 -5.54 -5.14 -6.88
C CYS A 121 -6.22 -4.09 -6.01
N PHE A 122 -5.52 -3.72 -4.96
CA PHE A 122 -5.88 -2.57 -4.13
C PHE A 122 -5.15 -1.36 -4.69
N HIS A 123 -5.89 -0.33 -4.99
CA HIS A 123 -5.37 0.95 -5.45
C HIS A 123 -5.18 1.82 -4.22
N ILE A 124 -3.93 2.10 -3.85
CA ILE A 124 -3.61 2.73 -2.58
C ILE A 124 -3.01 4.09 -2.84
N THR A 125 -3.65 5.12 -2.30
CA THR A 125 -3.17 6.50 -2.41
C THR A 125 -2.63 6.93 -1.07
N THR A 126 -1.37 7.32 -1.03
CA THR A 126 -0.73 7.80 0.18
C THR A 126 -1.38 9.10 0.61
N ARG A 127 -1.70 9.19 1.87
CA ARG A 127 -2.23 10.41 2.44
C ARG A 127 -1.11 11.12 3.18
N VAL A 128 -0.76 12.31 2.71
CA VAL A 128 0.37 13.05 3.24
C VAL A 128 -0.14 14.34 3.86
N LYS A 129 0.22 14.60 5.10
CA LYS A 129 -0.10 15.86 5.73
C LYS A 129 0.84 16.93 5.20
N GLU A 130 0.29 18.10 4.96
CA GLU A 130 1.10 19.25 4.63
C GLU A 130 2.00 19.57 5.78
N LEU A 131 3.20 19.85 5.44
CA LEU A 131 4.14 20.14 6.46
C LEU A 131 3.95 21.46 7.09
N LYS A 132 3.32 22.07 6.94
CA LYS A 132 3.18 23.20 7.53
C LYS A 132 3.41 23.29 8.82
N GLY A 133 3.62 23.14 8.32
CA GLY A 133 3.75 23.34 9.07
C GLY A 133 3.66 22.58 9.99
N GLU A 134 3.77 21.97 9.68
CA GLU A 134 3.87 21.44 10.11
C GLU A 134 4.21 21.54 10.73
N SER A 135 4.17 21.81 10.59
CA SER A 135 4.39 22.15 11.00
C SER A 135 4.09 21.91 11.31
#